data_df8e760431bd61212058e4d223f599ed
#
_entry.id   df8e760431bd61212058e4d223f599ed
#
_cell.length_a   1.000
_cell.length_b   1.000
_cell.length_c   1.000
_cell.angle_alpha   90.00
_cell.angle_beta   90.00
_cell.angle_gamma   90.00
#
_symmetry.space_group_name_H-M   'P 1'
#
loop_
_entity.id
_entity.type
_entity.pdbx_description
1 polymer ?
#
loop_
_entity_poly.entity_id
_entity_poly.type
_entity_poly.pdbx_seq_one_letter_code
_entity_poly.pdbx_strand_id
1 'polypeptide(L)' 'MLHLKWKDAPTIRTVTCKHTNASKYLVSNVLTVGKEYEVKNETEEFVFIIDNTGNVGGYYKDYFE' A
#
# COMPACT_ATOMS: atom_id res chain seq x y z
N MET A 1 -7.69 -5.82 -15.65
CA MET A 1 -7.91 -4.98 -14.49
C MET A 1 -6.74 -4.02 -14.31
N LEU A 2 -7.05 -2.78 -13.93
CA LEU A 2 -6.03 -1.73 -13.78
C LEU A 2 -4.93 -2.11 -12.78
N HIS A 3 -5.30 -2.77 -11.69
CA HIS A 3 -4.35 -3.15 -10.64
C HIS A 3 -3.26 -4.09 -11.14
N LEU A 4 -3.59 -4.99 -12.06
CA LEU A 4 -2.61 -5.91 -12.62
C LEU A 4 -1.55 -5.19 -13.45
N LYS A 5 -1.96 -4.11 -14.13
CA LYS A 5 -1.02 -3.29 -14.89
C LYS A 5 -0.09 -2.51 -13.97
N TRP A 6 -0.60 -2.05 -12.84
CA TRP A 6 0.20 -1.29 -11.88
C TRP A 6 1.28 -2.15 -11.23
N LYS A 7 1.05 -3.44 -11.08
CA LYS A 7 2.03 -4.35 -10.51
C LYS A 7 3.33 -4.35 -11.31
N ASP A 8 3.22 -4.21 -12.62
CA ASP A 8 4.37 -4.17 -13.53
C ASP A 8 4.84 -2.74 -13.81
N ALA A 9 4.16 -1.74 -13.26
CA ALA A 9 4.54 -0.35 -13.46
C ALA A 9 5.79 0.00 -12.66
N PRO A 10 6.55 1.05 -13.07
CA PRO A 10 7.67 1.53 -12.29
C PRO A 10 7.23 1.95 -10.90
N THR A 11 8.09 1.69 -9.91
CA THR A 11 7.85 2.13 -8.54
C THR A 11 8.05 3.63 -8.44
N ILE A 12 7.04 4.37 -7.96
CA ILE A 12 7.11 5.82 -7.78
C ILE A 12 8.03 6.16 -6.61
N ARG A 13 7.86 5.45 -5.49
CA ARG A 13 8.65 5.61 -4.27
C ARG A 13 8.37 4.45 -3.34
N THR A 14 9.10 4.37 -2.25
CA THR A 14 8.80 3.40 -1.19
C THR A 14 8.25 4.12 0.02
N VAL A 15 7.41 3.44 0.78
CA VAL A 15 6.86 3.93 2.04
C VAL A 15 7.00 2.85 3.09
N THR A 16 7.07 3.28 4.36
CA THR A 16 7.15 2.36 5.49
C THR A 16 5.84 2.38 6.25
N CYS A 17 5.27 1.22 6.49
CA CYS A 17 4.02 1.12 7.26
C CYS A 17 4.30 1.52 8.71
N LYS A 18 3.57 2.51 9.23
CA LYS A 18 3.75 2.98 10.61
C LYS A 18 2.66 2.49 11.56
N HIS A 19 1.48 2.15 11.04
CA HIS A 19 0.42 1.54 11.84
C HIS A 19 -0.60 0.83 10.94
N THR A 20 -1.39 -0.04 11.55
CA THR A 20 -2.45 -0.76 10.86
C THR A 20 -3.80 -0.56 11.59
N ASN A 21 -3.95 0.58 12.25
CA ASN A 21 -5.14 0.90 13.03
C ASN A 21 -6.26 1.42 12.13
N ALA A 22 -6.91 0.51 11.42
CA ALA A 22 -8.04 0.83 10.57
C ALA A 22 -9.34 0.53 11.32
N SER A 23 -10.25 1.50 11.35
CA SER A 23 -11.52 1.33 12.05
C SER A 23 -12.52 0.47 11.28
N LYS A 24 -12.39 0.39 9.96
CA LYS A 24 -13.34 -0.31 9.10
C LYS A 24 -12.79 -1.57 8.44
N TYR A 25 -11.49 -1.64 8.24
CA TYR A 25 -10.88 -2.70 7.47
C TYR A 25 -9.75 -3.37 8.24
N LEU A 26 -9.65 -4.67 8.09
CA LEU A 26 -8.59 -5.44 8.73
C LEU A 26 -7.37 -5.44 7.82
N VAL A 27 -6.49 -4.45 7.99
CA VAL A 27 -5.29 -4.31 7.15
C VAL A 27 -4.07 -5.00 7.74
N SER A 28 -4.11 -5.40 9.00
CA SER A 28 -2.99 -6.09 9.65
C SER A 28 -2.67 -7.44 9.00
N ASN A 29 -3.61 -8.00 8.22
CA ASN A 29 -3.38 -9.24 7.49
C ASN A 29 -2.51 -9.04 6.26
N VAL A 30 -2.48 -7.84 5.71
CA VAL A 30 -1.81 -7.56 4.44
C VAL A 30 -0.68 -6.54 4.58
N LEU A 31 -0.58 -5.87 5.72
CA LEU A 31 0.46 -4.89 6.00
C LEU A 31 1.18 -5.25 7.30
N THR A 32 2.49 -5.05 7.30
CA THR A 32 3.33 -5.26 8.51
C THR A 32 3.93 -3.94 8.91
N VAL A 33 3.72 -3.54 10.17
CA VAL A 33 4.31 -2.31 10.71
C VAL A 33 5.83 -2.40 10.65
N GLY A 34 6.46 -1.35 10.16
CA GLY A 34 7.90 -1.28 10.00
C GLY A 34 8.43 -1.83 8.68
N LYS A 35 7.58 -2.44 7.87
CA LYS A 35 7.98 -2.97 6.56
C LYS A 35 7.85 -1.90 5.48
N GLU A 36 8.77 -1.91 4.52
CA GLU A 36 8.72 -1.01 3.37
C GLU A 36 7.88 -1.63 2.25
N TYR A 37 7.16 -0.77 1.54
CA TYR A 37 6.31 -1.17 0.41
C TYR A 37 6.56 -0.27 -0.78
N GLU A 38 6.49 -0.84 -1.97
CA GLU A 38 6.65 -0.10 -3.22
C GLU A 38 5.33 0.53 -3.63
N VAL A 39 5.35 1.85 -3.85
CA VAL A 39 4.17 2.60 -4.30
C VAL A 39 4.11 2.55 -5.82
N LYS A 40 3.02 2.05 -6.36
CA LYS A 40 2.81 1.93 -7.80
C LYS A 40 1.97 3.06 -8.36
N ASN A 41 1.15 3.67 -7.53
CA ASN A 41 0.37 4.85 -7.89
C ASN A 41 -0.06 5.54 -6.59
N GLU A 42 -0.52 6.77 -6.69
CA GLU A 42 -1.03 7.48 -5.52
C GLU A 42 -2.01 8.56 -5.92
N THR A 43 -2.90 8.88 -4.99
CA THR A 43 -3.83 10.00 -5.08
C THR A 43 -3.59 10.91 -3.89
N GLU A 44 -4.44 11.91 -3.70
CA GLU A 44 -4.33 12.83 -2.57
C GLU A 44 -4.40 12.12 -1.22
N GLU A 45 -5.22 11.10 -1.10
CA GLU A 45 -5.49 10.40 0.17
C GLU A 45 -4.93 8.98 0.23
N PHE A 46 -4.73 8.36 -0.92
CA PHE A 46 -4.38 6.95 -1.01
C PHE A 46 -3.04 6.72 -1.68
N VAL A 47 -2.38 5.65 -1.27
CA VAL A 47 -1.26 5.07 -2.02
C VAL A 47 -1.67 3.67 -2.46
N PHE A 48 -1.24 3.29 -3.65
CA PHE A 48 -1.45 1.95 -4.19
C PHE A 48 -0.12 1.22 -4.15
N ILE A 49 -0.06 0.21 -3.31
CA ILE A 49 1.19 -0.50 -3.02
C ILE A 49 1.03 -1.99 -3.31
N ILE A 50 2.15 -2.68 -3.41
CA ILE A 50 2.14 -4.15 -3.42
C ILE A 50 2.18 -4.58 -1.96
N ASP A 51 1.08 -5.16 -1.49
CA ASP A 51 0.95 -5.58 -0.10
C ASP A 51 1.58 -6.96 0.16
N ASN A 52 1.39 -7.50 1.36
CA ASN A 52 1.98 -8.79 1.73
C ASN A 52 1.45 -9.97 0.90
N THR A 53 0.31 -9.80 0.24
CA THR A 53 -0.24 -10.85 -0.63
C THR A 53 0.37 -10.84 -2.03
N GLY A 54 1.16 -9.81 -2.35
CA GLY A 54 1.75 -9.65 -3.66
C GLY A 54 0.84 -8.95 -4.66
N ASN A 55 -0.29 -8.44 -4.22
CA ASN A 55 -1.26 -7.73 -5.07
C ASN A 55 -1.22 -6.25 -4.78
N VAL A 56 -1.61 -5.44 -5.77
CA VAL A 56 -1.72 -4.00 -5.58
C VAL A 56 -3.02 -3.70 -4.84
N GLY A 57 -2.91 -2.96 -3.75
CA GLY A 57 -4.06 -2.51 -2.97
C GLY A 57 -3.96 -1.03 -2.65
N GLY A 58 -5.11 -0.38 -2.49
CA GLY A 58 -5.18 1.03 -2.11
C GLY A 58 -5.35 1.19 -0.61
N TYR A 59 -4.49 1.98 -0.01
CA TYR A 59 -4.49 2.22 1.44
C TYR A 59 -4.33 3.71 1.72
N TYR A 60 -4.87 4.17 2.82
CA TYR A 60 -4.69 5.56 3.23
C TYR A 60 -3.21 5.87 3.46
N LYS A 61 -2.77 7.04 3.01
CA LYS A 61 -1.39 7.51 3.23
C LYS A 61 -1.04 7.57 4.70
N ASP A 62 -2.04 7.74 5.57
CA ASP A 62 -1.87 7.82 7.01
C ASP A 62 -1.23 6.56 7.62
N TYR A 63 -1.34 5.42 6.96
CA TYR A 63 -0.73 4.18 7.44
C TYR A 63 0.78 4.14 7.24
N PHE A 64 1.32 5.09 6.48
CA PHE A 64 2.71 5.07 6.03
C PHE A 64 3.43 6.38 6.35
N GLU A 65 4.74 6.29 6.31
CA GLU A 65 5.62 7.46 6.40
C GLU A 65 6.73 7.42 5.37
#